data_fae20082a4a919a54edb0739713d1e5d
#
_entry.id   fae20082a4a919a54edb0739713d1e5d
#
_cell.length_a   1.000
_cell.length_b   1.000
_cell.length_c   1.000
_cell.angle_alpha   90.00
_cell.angle_beta   90.00
_cell.angle_gamma   90.00
#
_symmetry.space_group_name_H-M   'P 1'
#
loop_
_entity.id
_entity.type
_entity.pdbx_description
1 polymer ?
#
loop_
_entity_poly.entity_id
_entity_poly.type
_entity_poly.pdbx_seq_one_letter_code
_entity_poly.pdbx_strand_id
1 'polypeptide(L)'
;MSEERVRKIFEEAELAPRVGQLEVTEKLAEFIESGKRILFAAPTGWGKTIAVLAALKAAGAIPAYWLVRALDIGERIAEDAARLGMFAYVAGGREKTCPLAEQLGDSIHDFCKIARHKCPHARLPPEPPVAKDWREILKLAKGYCPYYAQDMVPSELVIQNYHRRRVRPARACVVDEAHNLVEPHEKVITIARLAEAASALRHSPASSHLVSAVEKLLRHVVSIAEGPVLTSLYFDEDCYNELRRIYAELLIEEPERARALRPLVDLAQGTAYIEEEIHIFKEPQLPRYRPLVLVTATPPPVLPLEVEVELRIPQAVKPKAVLLSHVTTAFSQYSKRMATEYKKLILDWAKRYKRTLVVVPSERVARDLRAWATHYETAPPKDWEGVLMFRARSRLSEGLDLKAELVIVAGCPYLPPNVSEQLARYYRSKGLPDPAKLAIDAPMLVATVQGVGRAWRDPSAPPTVVLADWRFERYKEELKAYFDLEEH
;
A
#
# COMPACT_ATOMS: atom_id res chain seq x y z
N MET A 1 -30.31 7.01 -21.09
CA MET A 1 -30.78 6.33 -19.86
C MET A 1 -29.81 6.47 -18.70
N SER A 2 -28.49 6.26 -18.86
CA SER A 2 -27.49 6.47 -17.80
C SER A 2 -27.36 7.96 -17.41
N GLU A 3 -27.36 8.84 -18.39
CA GLU A 3 -27.25 10.30 -18.24
C GLU A 3 -28.34 10.87 -17.30
N GLU A 4 -29.59 10.59 -17.58
CA GLU A 4 -30.72 11.05 -16.78
C GLU A 4 -30.70 10.52 -15.36
N ARG A 5 -30.26 9.25 -15.17
CA ARG A 5 -30.09 8.65 -13.83
C ARG A 5 -28.98 9.32 -13.04
N VAL A 6 -27.83 9.59 -13.65
CA VAL A 6 -26.70 10.26 -12.97
C VAL A 6 -27.11 11.67 -12.55
N ARG A 7 -27.72 12.45 -13.44
CA ARG A 7 -28.21 13.80 -13.12
C ARG A 7 -29.19 13.81 -11.95
N LYS A 8 -30.17 12.90 -11.98
CA LYS A 8 -31.14 12.74 -10.89
C LYS A 8 -30.48 12.41 -9.56
N ILE A 9 -29.44 11.56 -9.53
CA ILE A 9 -28.68 11.23 -8.30
C ILE A 9 -28.01 12.46 -7.72
N PHE A 10 -27.41 13.33 -8.54
CA PHE A 10 -26.80 14.56 -8.07
C PHE A 10 -27.85 15.56 -7.56
N GLU A 11 -28.99 15.68 -8.24
CA GLU A 11 -30.09 16.55 -7.82
C GLU A 11 -30.72 16.09 -6.50
N GLU A 12 -31.02 14.79 -6.35
CA GLU A 12 -31.56 14.22 -5.10
C GLU A 12 -30.59 14.36 -3.91
N ALA A 13 -29.28 14.36 -4.18
CA ALA A 13 -28.25 14.56 -3.18
C ALA A 13 -27.92 16.03 -2.90
N GLU A 14 -28.58 16.97 -3.58
CA GLU A 14 -28.29 18.42 -3.52
C GLU A 14 -26.81 18.75 -3.79
N LEU A 15 -26.16 18.00 -4.70
CA LEU A 15 -24.77 18.15 -5.04
C LEU A 15 -24.60 18.94 -6.33
N ALA A 16 -23.88 20.06 -6.27
CA ALA A 16 -23.45 20.77 -7.45
C ALA A 16 -22.27 20.04 -8.13
N PRO A 17 -22.44 19.51 -9.36
CA PRO A 17 -21.36 18.83 -10.04
C PRO A 17 -20.27 19.82 -10.46
N ARG A 18 -19.02 19.38 -10.40
CA ARG A 18 -17.88 20.14 -10.95
C ARG A 18 -17.88 20.10 -12.47
N VAL A 19 -17.11 20.99 -13.09
CA VAL A 19 -16.97 21.04 -14.55
C VAL A 19 -16.55 19.66 -15.08
N GLY A 20 -17.33 19.13 -16.04
CA GLY A 20 -17.13 17.83 -16.65
C GLY A 20 -17.46 16.61 -15.79
N GLN A 21 -17.86 16.81 -14.53
CA GLN A 21 -18.07 15.69 -13.59
C GLN A 21 -19.29 14.85 -13.99
N LEU A 22 -20.40 15.44 -14.44
CA LEU A 22 -21.57 14.69 -14.89
C LEU A 22 -21.23 13.79 -16.07
N GLU A 23 -20.67 14.37 -17.15
CA GLU A 23 -20.31 13.62 -18.36
C GLU A 23 -19.39 12.43 -18.08
N VAL A 24 -18.37 12.64 -17.23
CA VAL A 24 -17.43 11.58 -16.85
C VAL A 24 -18.13 10.51 -16.00
N THR A 25 -19.03 10.91 -15.10
CA THR A 25 -19.80 9.96 -14.26
C THR A 25 -20.74 9.12 -15.11
N GLU A 26 -21.35 9.70 -16.15
CA GLU A 26 -22.21 9.01 -17.10
C GLU A 26 -21.42 7.94 -17.88
N LYS A 27 -20.30 8.31 -18.46
CA LYS A 27 -19.38 7.37 -19.15
C LYS A 27 -18.92 6.26 -18.22
N LEU A 28 -18.61 6.60 -16.97
CA LEU A 28 -18.18 5.63 -15.97
C LEU A 28 -19.32 4.63 -15.66
N ALA A 29 -20.57 5.10 -15.55
CA ALA A 29 -21.74 4.24 -15.34
C ALA A 29 -21.94 3.26 -16.52
N GLU A 30 -21.82 3.72 -17.75
CA GLU A 30 -21.94 2.89 -18.97
C GLU A 30 -20.86 1.78 -19.00
N PHE A 31 -19.62 2.10 -18.64
CA PHE A 31 -18.54 1.11 -18.60
C PHE A 31 -18.73 0.11 -17.45
N ILE A 32 -19.27 0.56 -16.31
CA ILE A 32 -19.62 -0.32 -15.19
C ILE A 32 -20.76 -1.27 -15.62
N GLU A 33 -21.83 -0.78 -16.25
CA GLU A 33 -22.92 -1.61 -16.80
C GLU A 33 -22.40 -2.65 -17.80
N SER A 34 -21.38 -2.29 -18.60
CA SER A 34 -20.75 -3.18 -19.57
C SER A 34 -19.75 -4.18 -18.98
N GLY A 35 -19.58 -4.21 -17.64
CA GLY A 35 -18.68 -5.15 -16.95
C GLY A 35 -17.19 -4.90 -17.18
N LYS A 36 -16.79 -3.68 -17.53
CA LYS A 36 -15.41 -3.34 -17.89
C LYS A 36 -14.47 -3.22 -16.71
N ARG A 37 -13.16 -3.36 -16.97
CA ARG A 37 -12.07 -2.94 -16.09
C ARG A 37 -11.62 -1.54 -16.49
N ILE A 38 -11.84 -0.59 -15.60
CA ILE A 38 -11.76 0.83 -15.87
C ILE A 38 -10.65 1.44 -15.01
N LEU A 39 -9.72 2.17 -15.63
CA LEU A 39 -8.83 3.09 -14.93
C LEU A 39 -9.46 4.48 -14.94
N PHE A 40 -9.82 4.98 -13.75
CA PHE A 40 -10.30 6.34 -13.58
C PHE A 40 -9.24 7.19 -12.87
N ALA A 41 -8.58 8.03 -13.64
CA ALA A 41 -7.52 8.91 -13.16
C ALA A 41 -8.00 10.37 -13.19
N ALA A 42 -8.02 11.02 -12.02
CA ALA A 42 -8.37 12.43 -11.93
C ALA A 42 -7.59 13.09 -10.77
N PRO A 43 -7.30 14.39 -10.85
CA PRO A 43 -6.55 15.13 -9.83
C PRO A 43 -7.18 15.01 -8.43
N THR A 44 -6.35 15.19 -7.42
CA THR A 44 -6.84 15.33 -6.03
C THR A 44 -7.83 16.50 -5.96
N GLY A 45 -8.93 16.28 -5.23
CA GLY A 45 -9.95 17.32 -5.09
C GLY A 45 -10.98 17.38 -6.23
N TRP A 46 -10.82 16.66 -7.35
CA TRP A 46 -11.80 16.68 -8.47
C TRP A 46 -13.17 16.06 -8.13
N GLY A 47 -13.27 15.30 -7.04
CA GLY A 47 -14.52 14.65 -6.64
C GLY A 47 -14.68 13.22 -7.16
N LYS A 48 -13.55 12.49 -7.33
CA LYS A 48 -13.51 11.09 -7.76
C LYS A 48 -14.47 10.18 -6.99
N THR A 49 -14.48 10.28 -5.66
CA THR A 49 -15.30 9.43 -4.78
C THR A 49 -16.79 9.57 -5.12
N ILE A 50 -17.31 10.79 -5.17
CA ILE A 50 -18.71 11.08 -5.51
C ILE A 50 -19.04 10.57 -6.91
N ALA A 51 -18.18 10.84 -7.90
CA ALA A 51 -18.40 10.39 -9.28
C ALA A 51 -18.50 8.87 -9.39
N VAL A 52 -17.62 8.12 -8.72
CA VAL A 52 -17.64 6.65 -8.73
C VAL A 52 -18.86 6.09 -7.99
N LEU A 53 -19.20 6.65 -6.83
CA LEU A 53 -20.40 6.24 -6.08
C LEU A 53 -21.68 6.48 -6.86
N ALA A 54 -21.82 7.66 -7.47
CA ALA A 54 -22.96 7.98 -8.32
C ALA A 54 -23.04 7.05 -9.56
N ALA A 55 -21.89 6.75 -10.17
CA ALA A 55 -21.84 5.82 -11.30
C ALA A 55 -22.23 4.39 -10.90
N LEU A 56 -21.78 3.88 -9.74
CA LEU A 56 -22.17 2.57 -9.22
C LEU A 56 -23.71 2.50 -8.99
N LYS A 57 -24.27 3.57 -8.39
CA LYS A 57 -25.71 3.66 -8.13
C LYS A 57 -26.51 3.73 -9.45
N ALA A 58 -26.09 4.57 -10.40
CA ALA A 58 -26.74 4.72 -11.70
C ALA A 58 -26.70 3.43 -12.51
N ALA A 59 -25.59 2.70 -12.49
CA ALA A 59 -25.38 1.43 -13.16
C ALA A 59 -26.10 0.24 -12.45
N GLY A 60 -26.71 0.45 -11.28
CA GLY A 60 -27.28 -0.64 -10.48
C GLY A 60 -26.24 -1.69 -10.03
N ALA A 61 -24.97 -1.31 -9.95
CA ALA A 61 -23.83 -2.18 -9.64
C ALA A 61 -23.57 -2.30 -8.13
N ILE A 62 -24.64 -2.31 -7.34
CA ILE A 62 -24.68 -2.53 -5.89
C ILE A 62 -25.32 -3.89 -5.58
N PRO A 63 -24.89 -4.60 -4.51
CA PRO A 63 -23.82 -4.22 -3.58
C PRO A 63 -22.44 -4.24 -4.22
N ALA A 64 -21.56 -3.31 -3.77
CA ALA A 64 -20.20 -3.19 -4.26
C ALA A 64 -19.16 -3.25 -3.12
N TYR A 65 -17.92 -3.61 -3.47
CA TYR A 65 -16.77 -3.42 -2.59
C TYR A 65 -16.01 -2.15 -2.95
N TRP A 66 -15.58 -1.41 -1.92
CA TRP A 66 -14.62 -0.32 -2.03
C TRP A 66 -13.38 -0.68 -1.23
N LEU A 67 -12.28 -0.93 -1.93
CA LEU A 67 -11.03 -1.37 -1.35
C LEU A 67 -10.14 -0.17 -1.08
N VAL A 68 -9.70 -0.03 0.18
CA VAL A 68 -8.82 1.05 0.64
C VAL A 68 -7.53 0.47 1.23
N ARG A 69 -6.45 1.24 1.20
CA ARG A 69 -5.20 0.87 1.85
C ARG A 69 -5.29 1.05 3.37
N ALA A 70 -5.86 2.16 3.82
CA ALA A 70 -6.09 2.48 5.23
C ALA A 70 -7.57 2.73 5.50
N LEU A 71 -8.09 2.21 6.63
CA LEU A 71 -9.51 2.32 6.96
C LEU A 71 -9.94 3.73 7.41
N ASP A 72 -9.00 4.58 7.77
CA ASP A 72 -9.28 5.97 8.18
C ASP A 72 -9.95 6.79 7.04
N ILE A 73 -9.65 6.42 5.77
CA ILE A 73 -10.30 6.99 4.59
C ILE A 73 -11.73 6.47 4.45
N GLY A 74 -12.01 5.29 4.99
CA GLY A 74 -13.29 4.59 4.82
C GLY A 74 -14.48 5.34 5.42
N GLU A 75 -14.31 6.05 6.52
CA GLU A 75 -15.35 6.86 7.15
C GLU A 75 -15.82 7.98 6.21
N ARG A 76 -14.88 8.68 5.58
CA ARG A 76 -15.19 9.73 4.61
C ARG A 76 -15.92 9.19 3.36
N ILE A 77 -15.51 8.02 2.87
CA ILE A 77 -16.20 7.36 1.75
C ILE A 77 -17.62 6.97 2.14
N ALA A 78 -17.82 6.50 3.38
CA ALA A 78 -19.15 6.18 3.91
C ALA A 78 -20.03 7.42 4.06
N GLU A 79 -19.49 8.56 4.48
CA GLU A 79 -20.19 9.83 4.51
C GLU A 79 -20.61 10.29 3.12
N ASP A 80 -19.70 10.21 2.13
CA ASP A 80 -20.01 10.52 0.74
C ASP A 80 -21.08 9.58 0.16
N ALA A 81 -21.04 8.29 0.50
CA ALA A 81 -22.07 7.32 0.10
C ALA A 81 -23.43 7.67 0.73
N ALA A 82 -23.46 8.04 2.02
CA ALA A 82 -24.69 8.45 2.71
C ALA A 82 -25.31 9.72 2.09
N ARG A 83 -24.50 10.68 1.63
CA ARG A 83 -24.99 11.86 0.89
C ARG A 83 -25.70 11.48 -0.40
N LEU A 84 -25.31 10.37 -1.03
CA LEU A 84 -25.97 9.81 -2.21
C LEU A 84 -27.11 8.83 -1.86
N GLY A 85 -27.52 8.76 -0.58
CA GLY A 85 -28.58 7.85 -0.11
C GLY A 85 -28.19 6.38 -0.20
N MET A 86 -26.91 6.05 -0.07
CA MET A 86 -26.40 4.67 -0.05
C MET A 86 -26.00 4.24 1.36
N PHE A 87 -26.41 3.04 1.77
CA PHE A 87 -25.96 2.46 3.03
C PHE A 87 -24.59 1.78 2.87
N ALA A 88 -23.56 2.43 3.41
CA ALA A 88 -22.19 1.92 3.42
C ALA A 88 -21.80 1.33 4.79
N TYR A 89 -21.02 0.26 4.77
CA TYR A 89 -20.47 -0.40 5.94
C TYR A 89 -18.94 -0.40 5.89
N VAL A 90 -18.27 0.10 6.94
CA VAL A 90 -16.81 0.08 7.06
C VAL A 90 -16.37 -1.17 7.82
N ALA A 91 -15.75 -2.12 7.10
CA ALA A 91 -15.36 -3.42 7.63
C ALA A 91 -13.92 -3.44 8.17
N GLY A 92 -13.75 -3.86 9.41
CA GLY A 92 -12.45 -4.01 10.07
C GLY A 92 -11.72 -5.31 9.74
N GLY A 93 -10.39 -5.27 9.77
CA GLY A 93 -9.53 -6.47 9.70
C GLY A 93 -9.62 -7.34 10.97
N ARG A 94 -9.02 -8.54 10.90
CA ARG A 94 -8.98 -9.46 12.06
C ARG A 94 -8.26 -8.86 13.25
N GLU A 95 -7.19 -8.12 13.03
CA GLU A 95 -6.42 -7.47 14.09
C GLU A 95 -7.27 -6.52 14.94
N LYS A 96 -8.30 -5.90 14.33
CA LYS A 96 -9.21 -4.96 15.01
C LYS A 96 -10.46 -5.63 15.58
N THR A 97 -10.87 -6.77 15.04
CA THR A 97 -12.19 -7.33 15.31
C THR A 97 -12.17 -8.71 15.97
N CYS A 98 -11.08 -9.44 15.96
CA CYS A 98 -11.01 -10.75 16.59
C CYS A 98 -10.78 -10.63 18.12
N PRO A 99 -11.61 -11.27 18.96
CA PRO A 99 -11.40 -11.28 20.40
C PRO A 99 -10.07 -11.89 20.84
N LEU A 100 -9.46 -12.73 19.99
CA LEU A 100 -8.15 -13.37 20.24
C LEU A 100 -6.98 -12.59 19.62
N ALA A 101 -7.18 -11.34 19.19
CA ALA A 101 -6.16 -10.58 18.46
C ALA A 101 -4.88 -10.36 19.28
N GLU A 102 -4.99 -10.07 20.58
CA GLU A 102 -3.84 -9.87 21.45
C GLU A 102 -3.05 -11.17 21.67
N GLN A 103 -3.75 -12.29 21.85
CA GLN A 103 -3.15 -13.60 22.06
C GLN A 103 -2.45 -14.11 20.80
N LEU A 104 -3.09 -14.01 19.64
CA LEU A 104 -2.62 -14.58 18.39
C LEU A 104 -1.64 -13.67 17.61
N GLY A 105 -1.74 -12.34 17.78
CA GLY A 105 -0.96 -11.37 17.03
C GLY A 105 -1.01 -11.63 15.53
N ASP A 106 0.14 -11.63 14.87
CA ASP A 106 0.27 -11.86 13.43
C ASP A 106 -0.17 -13.26 12.96
N SER A 107 -0.31 -14.23 13.87
CA SER A 107 -0.76 -15.59 13.57
C SER A 107 -2.27 -15.75 13.41
N ILE A 108 -3.04 -14.67 13.68
CA ILE A 108 -4.50 -14.68 13.67
C ILE A 108 -5.13 -15.15 12.36
N HIS A 109 -4.51 -14.82 11.23
CA HIS A 109 -5.00 -15.26 9.92
C HIS A 109 -4.86 -16.75 9.71
N ASP A 110 -3.72 -17.31 10.14
CA ASP A 110 -3.45 -18.75 10.02
C ASP A 110 -4.26 -19.55 11.03
N PHE A 111 -4.41 -19.05 12.27
CA PHE A 111 -5.31 -19.65 13.25
C PHE A 111 -6.74 -19.78 12.70
N CYS A 112 -7.31 -18.72 12.13
CA CYS A 112 -8.63 -18.77 11.52
C CYS A 112 -8.73 -19.74 10.34
N LYS A 113 -7.62 -19.98 9.63
CA LYS A 113 -7.59 -20.90 8.47
C LYS A 113 -7.43 -22.35 8.91
N ILE A 114 -6.60 -22.62 9.90
CA ILE A 114 -6.16 -23.96 10.30
C ILE A 114 -6.95 -24.48 11.52
N ALA A 115 -7.12 -23.63 12.53
CA ALA A 115 -7.62 -23.99 13.86
C ALA A 115 -8.96 -23.34 14.22
N ARG A 116 -9.75 -22.87 13.25
CA ARG A 116 -11.05 -22.22 13.50
C ARG A 116 -11.99 -23.08 14.34
N HIS A 117 -11.95 -24.39 14.20
CA HIS A 117 -12.78 -25.34 14.94
C HIS A 117 -12.49 -25.33 16.46
N LYS A 118 -11.31 -24.83 16.88
CA LYS A 118 -10.94 -24.64 18.29
C LYS A 118 -11.30 -23.23 18.82
N CYS A 119 -11.74 -22.32 17.93
CA CYS A 119 -12.05 -20.95 18.33
C CYS A 119 -13.34 -20.88 19.14
N PRO A 120 -13.33 -20.35 20.38
CA PRO A 120 -14.56 -20.24 21.20
C PRO A 120 -15.59 -19.27 20.60
N HIS A 121 -15.16 -18.38 19.71
CA HIS A 121 -15.99 -17.40 19.01
C HIS A 121 -16.35 -17.81 17.57
N ALA A 122 -16.17 -19.06 17.15
CA ALA A 122 -16.37 -19.47 15.75
C ALA A 122 -17.83 -19.35 15.24
N ARG A 123 -18.79 -19.11 16.12
CA ARG A 123 -20.21 -19.01 15.81
C ARG A 123 -20.55 -17.65 15.18
N LEU A 124 -21.57 -17.64 14.33
CA LEU A 124 -22.18 -16.43 13.78
C LEU A 124 -23.42 -16.03 14.59
N PRO A 125 -23.76 -14.75 14.67
CA PRO A 125 -25.04 -14.32 15.24
C PRO A 125 -26.20 -14.92 14.43
N PRO A 126 -27.35 -15.20 15.09
CA PRO A 126 -28.50 -15.82 14.43
C PRO A 126 -29.16 -14.89 13.40
N GLU A 127 -29.07 -13.59 13.62
CA GLU A 127 -29.63 -12.57 12.73
C GLU A 127 -28.51 -11.63 12.23
N PRO A 128 -28.68 -11.09 11.00
CA PRO A 128 -27.78 -10.08 10.46
C PRO A 128 -27.72 -8.84 11.37
N PRO A 129 -26.54 -8.46 11.86
CA PRO A 129 -26.43 -7.26 12.66
C PRO A 129 -26.61 -6.00 11.79
N VAL A 130 -27.22 -4.96 12.35
CA VAL A 130 -27.31 -3.64 11.72
C VAL A 130 -26.26 -2.75 12.35
N ALA A 131 -25.27 -2.34 11.56
CA ALA A 131 -24.15 -1.57 12.03
C ALA A 131 -23.57 -0.71 10.89
N LYS A 132 -22.97 0.42 11.24
CA LYS A 132 -22.31 1.33 10.29
C LYS A 132 -20.84 0.98 10.09
N ASP A 133 -20.20 0.47 11.14
CA ASP A 133 -18.80 0.12 11.13
C ASP A 133 -18.48 -1.09 12.02
N TRP A 134 -17.23 -1.55 11.94
CA TRP A 134 -16.72 -2.67 12.72
C TRP A 134 -16.75 -2.43 14.24
N ARG A 135 -16.70 -1.17 14.74
CA ARG A 135 -16.73 -0.85 16.18
C ARG A 135 -18.10 -1.17 16.77
N GLU A 136 -19.16 -0.90 16.01
CA GLU A 136 -20.53 -1.28 16.41
C GLU A 136 -20.69 -2.79 16.44
N ILE A 137 -20.12 -3.53 15.48
CA ILE A 137 -20.14 -4.99 15.47
C ILE A 137 -19.49 -5.59 16.71
N LEU A 138 -18.38 -5.02 17.20
CA LEU A 138 -17.75 -5.48 18.45
C LEU A 138 -18.70 -5.44 19.64
N LYS A 139 -19.64 -4.49 19.66
CA LYS A 139 -20.65 -4.36 20.73
C LYS A 139 -21.80 -5.35 20.56
N LEU A 140 -22.20 -5.61 19.31
CA LEU A 140 -23.36 -6.42 18.96
C LEU A 140 -23.07 -7.92 18.92
N ALA A 141 -21.86 -8.31 18.50
CA ALA A 141 -21.48 -9.72 18.31
C ALA A 141 -20.86 -10.36 19.56
N LYS A 142 -21.33 -10.03 20.77
CA LYS A 142 -20.85 -10.67 22.01
C LYS A 142 -21.13 -12.17 21.98
N GLY A 143 -20.07 -12.98 22.20
CA GLY A 143 -20.16 -14.45 22.16
C GLY A 143 -20.10 -15.06 20.74
N TYR A 144 -20.04 -14.24 19.71
CA TYR A 144 -19.92 -14.64 18.30
C TYR A 144 -18.60 -14.16 17.70
N CYS A 145 -18.33 -14.54 16.45
CA CYS A 145 -17.16 -14.04 15.72
C CYS A 145 -17.44 -12.66 15.10
N PRO A 146 -16.92 -11.56 15.65
CA PRO A 146 -17.18 -10.23 15.10
C PRO A 146 -16.65 -10.08 13.67
N TYR A 147 -15.51 -10.71 13.35
CA TYR A 147 -14.92 -10.64 12.00
C TYR A 147 -15.85 -11.19 10.93
N TYR A 148 -16.48 -12.34 11.15
CA TYR A 148 -17.40 -12.95 10.18
C TYR A 148 -18.82 -12.37 10.27
N ALA A 149 -19.25 -11.88 11.45
CA ALA A 149 -20.53 -11.20 11.60
C ALA A 149 -20.65 -9.95 10.71
N GLN A 150 -19.52 -9.27 10.42
CA GLN A 150 -19.46 -8.14 9.49
C GLN A 150 -19.95 -8.50 8.09
N ASP A 151 -19.71 -9.73 7.64
CA ASP A 151 -20.13 -10.17 6.30
C ASP A 151 -21.65 -10.40 6.20
N MET A 152 -22.36 -10.37 7.32
CA MET A 152 -23.83 -10.46 7.38
C MET A 152 -24.51 -9.08 7.35
N VAL A 153 -23.79 -7.99 7.62
CA VAL A 153 -24.36 -6.63 7.64
C VAL A 153 -24.96 -6.28 6.28
N PRO A 154 -26.29 -6.04 6.19
CA PRO A 154 -26.91 -5.65 4.93
C PRO A 154 -26.41 -4.25 4.55
N SER A 155 -25.71 -4.14 3.42
CA SER A 155 -25.16 -2.88 2.94
C SER A 155 -25.02 -2.86 1.43
N GLU A 156 -25.17 -1.67 0.84
CA GLU A 156 -25.01 -1.45 -0.60
C GLU A 156 -23.55 -1.25 -0.97
N LEU A 157 -22.73 -0.78 -0.01
CA LEU A 157 -21.29 -0.60 -0.17
C LEU A 157 -20.55 -1.18 1.04
N VAL A 158 -19.57 -2.06 0.79
CA VAL A 158 -18.64 -2.54 1.83
C VAL A 158 -17.29 -1.93 1.60
N ILE A 159 -16.88 -1.06 2.51
CA ILE A 159 -15.56 -0.41 2.48
C ILE A 159 -14.61 -1.23 3.35
N GLN A 160 -13.50 -1.68 2.79
CA GLN A 160 -12.57 -2.56 3.50
C GLN A 160 -11.13 -2.41 3.00
N ASN A 161 -10.17 -2.84 3.84
CA ASN A 161 -8.77 -2.91 3.42
C ASN A 161 -8.58 -3.92 2.28
N TYR A 162 -7.59 -3.68 1.39
CA TYR A 162 -7.23 -4.54 0.25
C TYR A 162 -7.05 -6.01 0.64
N HIS A 163 -6.47 -6.25 1.82
CA HIS A 163 -6.09 -7.60 2.28
C HIS A 163 -7.22 -8.34 3.01
N ARG A 164 -8.35 -7.67 3.30
CA ARG A 164 -9.48 -8.34 3.91
C ARG A 164 -10.12 -9.30 2.91
N ARG A 165 -10.32 -10.57 3.33
CA ARG A 165 -11.01 -11.56 2.50
C ARG A 165 -12.45 -11.09 2.22
N ARG A 166 -12.84 -11.14 0.95
CA ARG A 166 -14.19 -10.84 0.48
C ARG A 166 -15.02 -12.12 0.52
N VAL A 167 -16.11 -12.10 1.26
CA VAL A 167 -16.94 -13.30 1.48
C VAL A 167 -18.31 -13.18 0.81
N ARG A 168 -18.84 -11.96 0.72
CA ARG A 168 -20.14 -11.68 0.09
C ARG A 168 -20.01 -11.54 -1.42
N PRO A 169 -21.02 -11.99 -2.19
CA PRO A 169 -21.13 -11.61 -3.59
C PRO A 169 -21.30 -10.09 -3.71
N ALA A 170 -20.60 -9.50 -4.67
CA ALA A 170 -20.74 -8.09 -5.02
C ALA A 170 -20.81 -7.95 -6.54
N ARG A 171 -21.58 -6.96 -7.00
CA ARG A 171 -21.76 -6.69 -8.43
C ARG A 171 -20.61 -5.87 -9.02
N ALA A 172 -19.87 -5.15 -8.17
CA ALA A 172 -18.72 -4.36 -8.60
C ALA A 172 -17.64 -4.31 -7.52
N CYS A 173 -16.45 -3.92 -7.93
CA CYS A 173 -15.34 -3.64 -7.02
C CYS A 173 -14.64 -2.33 -7.43
N VAL A 174 -14.40 -1.47 -6.46
CA VAL A 174 -13.59 -0.26 -6.60
C VAL A 174 -12.29 -0.46 -5.85
N VAL A 175 -11.17 -0.07 -6.45
CA VAL A 175 -9.86 -0.01 -5.80
C VAL A 175 -9.45 1.44 -5.71
N ASP A 176 -9.45 1.98 -4.52
CA ASP A 176 -8.99 3.34 -4.27
C ASP A 176 -7.46 3.37 -4.23
N GLU A 177 -6.87 4.49 -4.65
CA GLU A 177 -5.42 4.64 -4.78
C GLU A 177 -4.76 3.44 -5.50
N ALA A 178 -5.31 3.11 -6.69
CA ALA A 178 -4.97 1.90 -7.45
C ALA A 178 -3.49 1.79 -7.85
N HIS A 179 -2.74 2.89 -7.79
CA HIS A 179 -1.28 2.89 -7.95
C HIS A 179 -0.57 1.99 -6.93
N ASN A 180 -1.18 1.73 -5.76
CA ASN A 180 -0.62 0.81 -4.77
C ASN A 180 -0.64 -0.67 -5.21
N LEU A 181 -1.34 -1.02 -6.29
CA LEU A 181 -1.35 -2.40 -6.81
C LEU A 181 0.01 -2.82 -7.42
N VAL A 182 0.91 -1.88 -7.72
CA VAL A 182 2.27 -2.19 -8.18
C VAL A 182 3.24 -2.42 -7.02
N GLU A 183 2.87 -2.02 -5.79
CA GLU A 183 3.72 -2.17 -4.61
C GLU A 183 3.54 -3.58 -4.00
N PRO A 184 4.64 -4.25 -3.61
CA PRO A 184 4.54 -5.49 -2.85
C PRO A 184 4.02 -5.22 -1.44
N HIS A 185 3.44 -6.23 -0.82
CA HIS A 185 3.10 -6.16 0.60
C HIS A 185 4.37 -6.33 1.42
N GLU A 186 4.74 -5.32 2.17
CA GLU A 186 5.91 -5.30 3.04
C GLU A 186 5.52 -5.60 4.49
N LYS A 187 6.31 -6.45 5.16
CA LYS A 187 6.27 -6.70 6.61
C LYS A 187 7.67 -6.52 7.17
N VAL A 188 7.78 -5.73 8.23
CA VAL A 188 9.06 -5.48 8.90
C VAL A 188 9.11 -6.26 10.21
N ILE A 189 10.23 -6.94 10.46
CA ILE A 189 10.52 -7.63 11.72
C ILE A 189 11.91 -7.25 12.23
N THR A 190 12.06 -7.13 13.54
CA THR A 190 13.36 -6.89 14.15
C THR A 190 14.20 -8.17 14.20
N ILE A 191 15.53 -8.02 14.20
CA ILE A 191 16.46 -9.15 14.38
C ILE A 191 16.21 -9.83 15.74
N ALA A 192 15.85 -9.07 16.77
CA ALA A 192 15.50 -9.62 18.09
C ALA A 192 14.30 -10.58 18.01
N ARG A 193 13.23 -10.21 17.28
CA ARG A 193 12.06 -11.10 17.09
C ARG A 193 12.42 -12.37 16.31
N LEU A 194 13.36 -12.29 15.35
CA LEU A 194 13.84 -13.47 14.65
C LEU A 194 14.66 -14.39 15.60
N ALA A 195 15.48 -13.82 16.47
CA ALA A 195 16.24 -14.57 17.48
C ALA A 195 15.32 -15.25 18.51
N GLU A 196 14.26 -14.57 18.96
CA GLU A 196 13.21 -15.15 19.81
C GLU A 196 12.52 -16.34 19.12
N ALA A 197 12.21 -16.20 17.81
CA ALA A 197 11.61 -17.28 17.03
C ALA A 197 12.55 -18.50 16.88
N ALA A 198 13.85 -18.26 16.66
CA ALA A 198 14.85 -19.31 16.63
C ALA A 198 14.98 -20.03 18.00
N SER A 199 14.91 -19.29 19.11
CA SER A 199 14.88 -19.87 20.46
C SER A 199 13.63 -20.71 20.70
N ALA A 200 12.45 -20.21 20.32
CA ALA A 200 11.18 -20.93 20.43
C ALA A 200 11.19 -22.25 19.63
N LEU A 201 11.83 -22.26 18.46
CA LEU A 201 11.98 -23.45 17.64
C LEU A 201 12.81 -24.54 18.33
N ARG A 202 13.89 -24.20 19.05
CA ARG A 202 14.71 -25.15 19.81
C ARG A 202 13.92 -25.89 20.90
N HIS A 203 12.89 -25.27 21.44
CA HIS A 203 12.00 -25.84 22.46
C HIS A 203 10.77 -26.54 21.84
N SER A 204 10.74 -26.69 20.53
CA SER A 204 9.70 -27.40 19.76
C SER A 204 10.21 -28.76 19.31
N PRO A 205 9.36 -29.68 18.86
CA PRO A 205 9.78 -30.99 18.34
C PRO A 205 10.37 -30.87 16.93
N ALA A 206 11.36 -29.96 16.79
CA ALA A 206 12.06 -29.70 15.53
C ALA A 206 13.28 -30.63 15.40
N SER A 207 13.56 -31.08 14.18
CA SER A 207 14.77 -31.85 13.87
C SER A 207 16.03 -31.00 14.07
N SER A 208 17.15 -31.67 14.37
CA SER A 208 18.46 -31.01 14.45
C SER A 208 18.84 -30.34 13.12
N HIS A 209 18.36 -30.86 12.01
CA HIS A 209 18.56 -30.30 10.68
C HIS A 209 17.88 -28.92 10.55
N LEU A 210 16.59 -28.82 10.89
CA LEU A 210 15.85 -27.55 10.85
C LEU A 210 16.43 -26.54 11.85
N VAL A 211 16.75 -26.94 13.06
CA VAL A 211 17.38 -26.07 14.07
C VAL A 211 18.70 -25.52 13.55
N SER A 212 19.57 -26.39 12.99
CA SER A 212 20.85 -25.95 12.42
C SER A 212 20.67 -24.98 11.25
N ALA A 213 19.69 -25.21 10.37
CA ALA A 213 19.36 -24.31 9.26
C ALA A 213 18.97 -22.91 9.77
N VAL A 214 18.10 -22.84 10.76
CA VAL A 214 17.66 -21.57 11.37
C VAL A 214 18.81 -20.84 12.06
N GLU A 215 19.70 -21.55 12.76
CA GLU A 215 20.87 -20.95 13.39
C GLU A 215 21.89 -20.39 12.38
N LYS A 216 22.09 -21.08 11.24
CA LYS A 216 22.94 -20.58 10.15
C LYS A 216 22.33 -19.33 9.55
N LEU A 217 21.01 -19.34 9.29
CA LEU A 217 20.28 -18.16 8.80
C LEU A 217 20.40 -16.97 9.75
N LEU A 218 20.18 -17.19 11.07
CA LEU A 218 20.27 -16.14 12.06
C LEU A 218 21.68 -15.53 12.13
N ARG A 219 22.74 -16.35 12.11
CA ARG A 219 24.14 -15.87 12.05
C ARG A 219 24.37 -15.02 10.80
N HIS A 220 23.86 -15.45 9.65
CA HIS A 220 23.97 -14.69 8.42
C HIS A 220 23.26 -13.32 8.54
N VAL A 221 22.01 -13.30 8.99
CA VAL A 221 21.21 -12.08 9.18
C VAL A 221 21.92 -11.10 10.11
N VAL A 222 22.48 -11.57 11.22
CA VAL A 222 23.23 -10.72 12.17
C VAL A 222 24.53 -10.18 11.58
N SER A 223 25.17 -10.91 10.65
CA SER A 223 26.44 -10.50 10.03
C SER A 223 26.30 -9.49 8.89
N ILE A 224 25.10 -9.30 8.34
CA ILE A 224 24.85 -8.40 7.21
C ILE A 224 24.34 -7.06 7.74
N ALA A 225 24.98 -5.96 7.32
CA ALA A 225 24.47 -4.62 7.60
C ALA A 225 23.33 -4.21 6.64
N GLU A 226 23.44 -4.61 5.37
CA GLU A 226 22.45 -4.33 4.31
C GLU A 226 22.60 -5.39 3.21
N GLY A 227 21.48 -5.96 2.75
CA GLY A 227 21.50 -6.91 1.63
C GLY A 227 20.35 -7.91 1.60
N PRO A 228 20.29 -8.73 0.55
CA PRO A 228 19.27 -9.75 0.38
C PRO A 228 19.45 -10.92 1.35
N VAL A 229 18.34 -11.44 1.88
CA VAL A 229 18.32 -12.70 2.61
C VAL A 229 17.83 -13.80 1.67
N LEU A 230 18.76 -14.63 1.22
CA LEU A 230 18.45 -15.76 0.35
C LEU A 230 18.09 -16.98 1.21
N THR A 231 16.85 -17.06 1.66
CA THR A 231 16.37 -18.11 2.57
C THR A 231 16.55 -19.51 1.97
N SER A 232 16.46 -19.67 0.65
CA SER A 232 16.70 -20.93 -0.07
C SER A 232 18.13 -21.50 0.08
N LEU A 233 19.09 -20.71 0.56
CA LEU A 233 20.43 -21.20 0.90
C LEU A 233 20.48 -21.96 2.23
N TYR A 234 19.46 -21.79 3.06
CA TYR A 234 19.38 -22.33 4.43
C TYR A 234 18.23 -23.32 4.59
N PHE A 235 17.07 -23.04 3.95
CA PHE A 235 15.89 -23.88 3.99
C PHE A 235 15.75 -24.66 2.68
N ASP A 236 15.96 -25.96 2.76
CA ASP A 236 15.49 -26.89 1.74
C ASP A 236 13.98 -27.15 1.89
N GLU A 237 13.42 -27.95 1.00
CA GLU A 237 11.99 -28.27 1.00
C GLU A 237 11.56 -29.00 2.29
N ASP A 238 12.42 -29.87 2.82
CA ASP A 238 12.15 -30.63 4.05
C ASP A 238 12.08 -29.70 5.27
N CYS A 239 13.05 -28.80 5.43
CA CYS A 239 13.03 -27.76 6.47
C CYS A 239 11.78 -26.90 6.39
N TYR A 240 11.40 -26.48 5.19
CA TYR A 240 10.21 -25.67 4.99
C TYR A 240 8.92 -26.40 5.38
N ASN A 241 8.78 -27.65 4.96
CA ASN A 241 7.60 -28.47 5.25
C ASN A 241 7.53 -28.81 6.76
N GLU A 242 8.67 -29.12 7.38
CA GLU A 242 8.74 -29.37 8.82
C GLU A 242 8.36 -28.14 9.64
N LEU A 243 8.92 -26.95 9.32
CA LEU A 243 8.58 -25.69 9.98
C LEU A 243 7.07 -25.41 9.89
N ARG A 244 6.48 -25.59 8.71
CA ARG A 244 5.03 -25.38 8.52
C ARG A 244 4.20 -26.37 9.31
N ARG A 245 4.61 -27.63 9.40
CA ARG A 245 3.92 -28.66 10.19
C ARG A 245 3.94 -28.29 11.67
N ILE A 246 5.13 -28.02 12.23
CA ILE A 246 5.29 -27.62 13.64
C ILE A 246 4.45 -26.38 13.95
N TYR A 247 4.51 -25.37 13.10
CA TYR A 247 3.71 -24.15 13.25
C TYR A 247 2.20 -24.42 13.24
N ALA A 248 1.73 -25.28 12.36
CA ALA A 248 0.31 -25.64 12.27
C ALA A 248 -0.17 -26.43 13.49
N GLU A 249 0.64 -27.36 14.00
CA GLU A 249 0.37 -28.14 15.22
C GLU A 249 0.28 -27.19 16.43
N LEU A 250 1.26 -26.30 16.59
CA LEU A 250 1.26 -25.31 17.68
C LEU A 250 0.09 -24.34 17.58
N LEU A 251 -0.36 -23.94 16.39
CA LEU A 251 -1.56 -23.11 16.25
C LEU A 251 -2.81 -23.78 16.81
N ILE A 252 -2.89 -25.12 16.80
CA ILE A 252 -4.02 -25.88 17.31
C ILE A 252 -3.90 -26.09 18.82
N GLU A 253 -2.72 -26.37 19.32
CA GLU A 253 -2.47 -26.81 20.70
C GLU A 253 -2.02 -25.67 21.61
N GLU A 254 -1.07 -24.86 21.15
CA GLU A 254 -0.40 -23.79 21.90
C GLU A 254 -0.26 -22.50 21.05
N PRO A 255 -1.35 -21.77 20.76
CA PRO A 255 -1.34 -20.63 19.84
C PRO A 255 -0.32 -19.52 20.18
N GLU A 256 -0.02 -19.32 21.45
CA GLU A 256 0.98 -18.34 21.90
C GLU A 256 2.40 -18.73 21.47
N ARG A 257 2.72 -20.02 21.55
CA ARG A 257 4.02 -20.53 21.05
C ARG A 257 4.09 -20.48 19.53
N ALA A 258 3.00 -20.76 18.84
CA ALA A 258 2.92 -20.57 17.38
C ALA A 258 3.23 -19.11 17.00
N ARG A 259 2.70 -18.14 17.75
CA ARG A 259 2.98 -16.71 17.53
C ARG A 259 4.48 -16.40 17.57
N ALA A 260 5.23 -17.03 18.48
CA ALA A 260 6.68 -16.85 18.55
C ALA A 260 7.41 -17.34 17.30
N LEU A 261 6.93 -18.41 16.63
CA LEU A 261 7.52 -18.94 15.40
C LEU A 261 7.14 -18.15 14.14
N ARG A 262 6.14 -17.26 14.22
CA ARG A 262 5.62 -16.52 13.06
C ARG A 262 6.69 -15.80 12.24
N PRO A 263 7.72 -15.13 12.82
CA PRO A 263 8.78 -14.49 12.07
C PRO A 263 9.55 -15.43 11.13
N LEU A 264 9.82 -16.66 11.58
CA LEU A 264 10.47 -17.69 10.75
C LEU A 264 9.60 -18.12 9.58
N VAL A 265 8.31 -18.32 9.83
CA VAL A 265 7.33 -18.72 8.79
C VAL A 265 7.20 -17.62 7.74
N ASP A 266 7.12 -16.36 8.15
CA ASP A 266 7.05 -15.24 7.22
C ASP A 266 8.32 -15.12 6.38
N LEU A 267 9.48 -15.25 7.02
CA LEU A 267 10.78 -15.20 6.35
C LEU A 267 10.94 -16.35 5.34
N ALA A 268 10.51 -17.57 5.69
CA ALA A 268 10.56 -18.72 4.80
C ALA A 268 9.60 -18.60 3.59
N GLN A 269 8.53 -17.81 3.70
CA GLN A 269 7.51 -17.65 2.65
C GLN A 269 7.68 -16.41 1.78
N GLY A 270 8.53 -15.46 2.17
CA GLY A 270 8.71 -14.19 1.51
C GLY A 270 10.10 -14.01 0.93
N THR A 271 10.26 -12.96 0.15
CA THR A 271 11.58 -12.46 -0.25
C THR A 271 12.00 -11.40 0.76
N ALA A 272 13.16 -11.56 1.36
CA ALA A 272 13.61 -10.68 2.42
C ALA A 272 14.85 -9.86 2.04
N TYR A 273 14.93 -8.67 2.61
CA TYR A 273 16.05 -7.75 2.51
C TYR A 273 16.33 -7.14 3.88
N ILE A 274 17.60 -6.96 4.23
CA ILE A 274 18.02 -6.32 5.49
C ILE A 274 18.40 -4.89 5.22
N GLU A 275 17.84 -3.98 6.01
CA GLU A 275 18.19 -2.57 6.08
C GLU A 275 17.88 -2.07 7.50
N GLU A 276 18.80 -2.27 8.45
CA GLU A 276 18.64 -2.14 9.91
C GLU A 276 17.66 -3.17 10.50
N GLU A 277 16.52 -3.37 9.87
CA GLU A 277 15.51 -4.39 10.19
C GLU A 277 15.36 -5.36 9.01
N ILE A 278 14.59 -6.42 9.20
CA ILE A 278 14.32 -7.41 8.17
C ILE A 278 13.00 -7.05 7.50
N HIS A 279 13.08 -6.66 6.24
CA HIS A 279 11.95 -6.35 5.38
C HIS A 279 11.56 -7.57 4.57
N ILE A 280 10.36 -8.10 4.80
CA ILE A 280 9.81 -9.28 4.12
C ILE A 280 8.76 -8.81 3.14
N PHE A 281 8.95 -9.12 1.86
CA PHE A 281 8.06 -8.74 0.77
C PHE A 281 7.26 -9.93 0.27
N LYS A 282 5.96 -9.70 0.05
CA LYS A 282 5.04 -10.66 -0.57
C LYS A 282 4.38 -10.03 -1.80
N GLU A 283 3.99 -10.87 -2.73
CA GLU A 283 3.36 -10.41 -3.97
C GLU A 283 2.03 -9.66 -3.69
N PRO A 284 1.69 -8.64 -4.51
CA PRO A 284 0.44 -7.92 -4.36
C PRO A 284 -0.77 -8.81 -4.68
N GLN A 285 -1.86 -8.58 -3.96
CA GLN A 285 -3.13 -9.26 -4.22
C GLN A 285 -3.92 -8.49 -5.29
N LEU A 286 -4.07 -9.09 -6.47
CA LEU A 286 -4.78 -8.47 -7.57
C LEU A 286 -6.28 -8.80 -7.53
N PRO A 287 -7.19 -7.82 -7.59
CA PRO A 287 -8.63 -8.04 -7.60
C PRO A 287 -9.09 -8.66 -8.92
N ARG A 288 -10.03 -9.62 -8.86
CA ARG A 288 -10.54 -10.37 -10.02
C ARG A 288 -12.03 -10.08 -10.29
N TYR A 289 -12.46 -8.85 -10.02
CA TYR A 289 -13.87 -8.46 -10.24
C TYR A 289 -14.11 -7.93 -11.66
N ARG A 290 -15.34 -8.06 -12.11
CA ARG A 290 -15.93 -7.39 -13.26
C ARG A 290 -17.35 -6.96 -12.92
N PRO A 291 -17.71 -5.68 -13.04
CA PRO A 291 -16.81 -4.53 -13.33
C PRO A 291 -15.80 -4.27 -12.22
N LEU A 292 -14.67 -3.66 -12.59
CA LEU A 292 -13.61 -3.23 -11.68
C LEU A 292 -13.25 -1.78 -11.99
N VAL A 293 -13.35 -0.90 -11.00
CA VAL A 293 -12.96 0.51 -11.12
C VAL A 293 -11.70 0.77 -10.34
N LEU A 294 -10.64 1.17 -11.01
CA LEU A 294 -9.35 1.53 -10.46
C LEU A 294 -9.24 3.04 -10.36
N VAL A 295 -9.32 3.57 -9.15
CA VAL A 295 -9.33 5.02 -8.89
C VAL A 295 -7.95 5.47 -8.44
N THR A 296 -7.42 6.52 -9.05
CA THR A 296 -6.13 7.09 -8.64
C THR A 296 -6.00 8.56 -9.05
N ALA A 297 -5.20 9.33 -8.32
CA ALA A 297 -4.75 10.65 -8.73
C ALA A 297 -3.42 10.58 -9.52
N THR A 298 -2.67 9.50 -9.36
CA THR A 298 -1.32 9.29 -9.90
C THR A 298 -1.27 7.94 -10.60
N PRO A 299 -1.84 7.81 -11.81
CA PRO A 299 -1.86 6.54 -12.53
C PRO A 299 -0.43 6.09 -12.82
N PRO A 300 -0.04 4.86 -12.45
CA PRO A 300 1.27 4.34 -12.82
C PRO A 300 1.35 4.15 -14.34
N PRO A 301 2.56 4.12 -14.92
CA PRO A 301 2.74 3.92 -16.37
C PRO A 301 2.26 2.55 -16.83
N VAL A 302 2.25 1.57 -15.92
CA VAL A 302 1.74 0.20 -16.14
C VAL A 302 1.06 -0.29 -14.87
N LEU A 303 -0.06 -1.00 -15.03
CA LEU A 303 -0.77 -1.67 -13.92
C LEU A 303 -0.61 -3.20 -14.03
N PRO A 304 -0.57 -3.93 -12.90
CA PRO A 304 -0.40 -5.39 -12.89
C PRO A 304 -1.71 -6.14 -13.19
N LEU A 305 -2.56 -5.55 -14.01
CA LEU A 305 -3.80 -6.13 -14.51
C LEU A 305 -4.23 -5.42 -15.80
N GLU A 306 -4.99 -6.13 -16.62
CA GLU A 306 -5.52 -5.57 -17.86
C GLU A 306 -6.56 -4.49 -17.57
N VAL A 307 -6.39 -3.31 -18.17
CA VAL A 307 -7.34 -2.20 -18.19
C VAL A 307 -7.95 -2.15 -19.59
N GLU A 308 -9.29 -2.16 -19.67
CA GLU A 308 -10.01 -2.14 -20.95
C GLU A 308 -10.41 -0.73 -21.37
N VAL A 309 -10.56 0.16 -20.38
CA VAL A 309 -10.96 1.55 -20.59
C VAL A 309 -10.21 2.46 -19.64
N GLU A 310 -9.72 3.58 -20.16
CA GLU A 310 -9.10 4.64 -19.37
C GLU A 310 -9.92 5.93 -19.47
N LEU A 311 -10.33 6.45 -18.33
CA LEU A 311 -10.90 7.78 -18.17
C LEU A 311 -9.88 8.64 -17.43
N ARG A 312 -9.24 9.57 -18.15
CA ARG A 312 -8.24 10.47 -17.59
C ARG A 312 -8.72 11.92 -17.62
N ILE A 313 -8.78 12.53 -16.45
CA ILE A 313 -9.01 13.97 -16.32
C ILE A 313 -7.64 14.64 -16.25
N PRO A 314 -7.30 15.50 -17.19
CA PRO A 314 -6.00 16.15 -17.19
C PRO A 314 -5.84 17.05 -15.97
N GLN A 315 -4.62 17.10 -15.46
CA GLN A 315 -4.24 18.02 -14.43
C GLN A 315 -3.98 19.40 -15.04
N ALA A 316 -4.68 20.44 -14.54
CA ALA A 316 -4.60 21.78 -15.11
C ALA A 316 -3.21 22.41 -14.94
N VAL A 317 -2.53 22.13 -13.83
CA VAL A 317 -1.19 22.64 -13.52
C VAL A 317 -0.33 21.49 -13.07
N LYS A 318 0.89 21.39 -13.58
CA LYS A 318 1.91 20.42 -13.13
C LYS A 318 3.01 21.13 -12.37
N PRO A 319 3.60 20.47 -11.34
CA PRO A 319 4.80 21.00 -10.69
C PRO A 319 5.94 21.13 -11.70
N LYS A 320 6.68 22.24 -11.63
CA LYS A 320 7.93 22.39 -12.36
C LYS A 320 8.98 21.49 -11.76
N ALA A 321 9.65 20.70 -12.58
CA ALA A 321 10.67 19.77 -12.13
C ALA A 321 11.99 19.93 -12.88
N VAL A 322 13.07 19.96 -12.11
CA VAL A 322 14.45 20.04 -12.60
C VAL A 322 15.10 18.67 -12.42
N LEU A 323 15.70 18.15 -13.49
CA LEU A 323 16.50 16.92 -13.44
C LEU A 323 17.97 17.27 -13.17
N LEU A 324 18.56 16.63 -12.16
CA LEU A 324 19.99 16.81 -11.83
C LEU A 324 20.73 15.49 -12.01
N SER A 325 21.57 15.42 -13.04
CA SER A 325 22.21 14.19 -13.49
C SER A 325 23.66 14.00 -12.97
N HIS A 326 24.18 14.95 -12.19
CA HIS A 326 25.54 14.89 -11.64
C HIS A 326 25.65 14.12 -10.31
N VAL A 327 24.52 13.72 -9.74
CA VAL A 327 24.43 12.94 -8.48
C VAL A 327 23.70 11.63 -8.69
N THR A 328 23.92 10.65 -7.82
CA THR A 328 23.23 9.36 -7.86
C THR A 328 23.29 8.62 -6.53
N THR A 329 22.26 7.84 -6.24
CA THR A 329 22.23 6.88 -5.14
C THR A 329 22.40 5.43 -5.62
N ALA A 330 22.85 5.22 -6.88
CA ALA A 330 23.14 3.89 -7.40
C ALA A 330 24.18 3.18 -6.51
N PHE A 331 23.90 1.94 -6.11
CA PHE A 331 24.67 1.23 -5.08
C PHE A 331 26.19 1.21 -5.36
N SER A 332 26.60 0.98 -6.60
CA SER A 332 28.01 0.93 -7.02
C SER A 332 28.70 2.29 -7.09
N GLN A 333 27.95 3.39 -7.09
CA GLN A 333 28.45 4.76 -7.28
C GLN A 333 28.26 5.64 -6.04
N TYR A 334 27.37 5.25 -5.12
CA TYR A 334 27.09 5.99 -3.91
C TYR A 334 28.23 5.81 -2.89
N SER A 335 28.84 6.91 -2.52
CA SER A 335 29.98 6.99 -1.62
C SER A 335 29.81 8.15 -0.63
N LYS A 336 30.68 8.26 0.37
CA LYS A 336 30.74 9.43 1.28
C LYS A 336 30.90 10.75 0.53
N ARG A 337 31.69 10.76 -0.58
CA ARG A 337 31.80 11.92 -1.45
C ARG A 337 30.45 12.28 -2.07
N MET A 338 29.75 11.30 -2.60
CA MET A 338 28.43 11.51 -3.19
C MET A 338 27.39 12.00 -2.15
N ALA A 339 27.43 11.47 -0.92
CA ALA A 339 26.61 11.98 0.18
C ALA A 339 26.92 13.46 0.49
N THR A 340 28.18 13.89 0.41
CA THR A 340 28.57 15.29 0.56
C THR A 340 28.02 16.17 -0.56
N GLU A 341 28.03 15.69 -1.80
CA GLU A 341 27.40 16.41 -2.94
C GLU A 341 25.88 16.54 -2.75
N TYR A 342 25.20 15.49 -2.34
CA TYR A 342 23.75 15.57 -2.00
C TYR A 342 23.46 16.56 -0.88
N LYS A 343 24.29 16.55 0.18
CA LYS A 343 24.16 17.52 1.27
C LYS A 343 24.25 18.96 0.75
N LYS A 344 25.28 19.25 -0.04
CA LYS A 344 25.50 20.57 -0.63
C LYS A 344 24.31 20.98 -1.49
N LEU A 345 23.86 20.10 -2.37
CA LEU A 345 22.69 20.28 -3.22
C LEU A 345 21.44 20.61 -2.39
N ILE A 346 21.12 19.78 -1.38
CA ILE A 346 19.94 19.99 -0.52
C ILE A 346 20.00 21.36 0.17
N LEU A 347 21.14 21.70 0.75
CA LEU A 347 21.29 22.98 1.46
C LEU A 347 21.20 24.19 0.51
N ASP A 348 21.79 24.09 -0.70
CA ASP A 348 21.77 25.20 -1.67
C ASP A 348 20.36 25.47 -2.22
N TRP A 349 19.58 24.42 -2.42
CA TRP A 349 18.17 24.56 -2.81
C TRP A 349 17.29 25.02 -1.64
N ALA A 350 17.42 24.41 -0.46
CA ALA A 350 16.60 24.70 0.72
C ALA A 350 16.72 26.16 1.21
N LYS A 351 17.87 26.83 1.02
CA LYS A 351 18.05 28.24 1.36
C LYS A 351 17.04 29.20 0.73
N ARG A 352 16.40 28.78 -0.37
CA ARG A 352 15.46 29.61 -1.15
C ARG A 352 14.01 29.42 -0.75
N TYR A 353 13.71 28.48 0.15
CA TYR A 353 12.37 28.04 0.49
C TYR A 353 12.24 27.88 2.01
N LYS A 354 11.07 28.22 2.55
CA LYS A 354 10.82 28.04 3.98
C LYS A 354 10.65 26.58 4.37
N ARG A 355 9.98 25.79 3.50
CA ARG A 355 9.63 24.40 3.75
C ARG A 355 10.13 23.52 2.60
N THR A 356 11.06 22.66 2.90
CA THR A 356 11.65 21.74 1.94
C THR A 356 11.41 20.30 2.37
N LEU A 357 10.77 19.49 1.51
CA LEU A 357 10.72 18.05 1.67
C LEU A 357 11.90 17.39 0.97
N VAL A 358 12.54 16.44 1.62
CA VAL A 358 13.56 15.60 1.03
C VAL A 358 13.13 14.14 1.11
N VAL A 359 12.92 13.52 -0.04
CA VAL A 359 12.58 12.09 -0.16
C VAL A 359 13.85 11.34 -0.49
N VAL A 360 14.24 10.40 0.36
CA VAL A 360 15.42 9.55 0.16
C VAL A 360 15.01 8.11 -0.17
N PRO A 361 15.78 7.38 -0.99
CA PRO A 361 15.38 6.05 -1.47
C PRO A 361 15.52 4.94 -0.43
N SER A 362 16.41 5.08 0.55
CA SER A 362 16.79 4.01 1.46
C SER A 362 17.31 4.53 2.80
N GLU A 363 17.37 3.66 3.82
CA GLU A 363 17.90 3.98 5.13
C GLU A 363 19.40 4.30 5.07
N ARG A 364 20.15 3.63 4.20
CA ARG A 364 21.59 3.93 3.98
C ARG A 364 21.79 5.39 3.58
N VAL A 365 21.02 5.88 2.61
CA VAL A 365 21.08 7.27 2.15
C VAL A 365 20.56 8.21 3.25
N ALA A 366 19.48 7.84 3.93
CA ALA A 366 18.93 8.61 5.04
C ALA A 366 19.97 8.80 6.16
N ARG A 367 20.67 7.75 6.55
CA ARG A 367 21.69 7.77 7.62
C ARG A 367 22.80 8.78 7.33
N ASP A 368 23.25 8.87 6.08
CA ASP A 368 24.29 9.81 5.67
C ASP A 368 23.78 11.26 5.61
N LEU A 369 22.48 11.47 5.38
CA LEU A 369 21.91 12.79 5.13
C LEU A 369 21.06 13.34 6.31
N ARG A 370 20.48 12.50 7.17
CA ARG A 370 19.51 12.90 8.21
C ARG A 370 20.02 13.92 9.24
N ALA A 371 21.33 13.97 9.48
CA ALA A 371 21.91 14.95 10.41
C ALA A 371 21.72 16.41 9.96
N TRP A 372 21.29 16.64 8.71
CA TRP A 372 21.08 17.95 8.11
C TRP A 372 19.58 18.29 7.98
N ALA A 373 18.72 17.37 8.34
CA ALA A 373 17.29 17.60 8.36
C ALA A 373 16.87 18.26 9.70
N THR A 374 15.93 19.19 9.62
CA THR A 374 15.29 19.76 10.82
C THR A 374 14.40 18.70 11.48
N HIS A 375 13.73 17.88 10.64
CA HIS A 375 12.90 16.76 11.06
C HIS A 375 13.22 15.53 10.20
N TYR A 376 13.26 14.36 10.83
CA TYR A 376 13.45 13.08 10.14
C TYR A 376 12.41 12.07 10.60
N GLU A 377 11.67 11.46 9.66
CA GLU A 377 10.66 10.42 9.88
C GLU A 377 9.66 10.73 11.02
N THR A 378 9.44 12.00 11.32
CA THR A 378 8.50 12.47 12.35
C THR A 378 7.53 13.48 11.76
N ALA A 379 6.26 13.38 12.15
CA ALA A 379 5.28 14.39 11.75
C ALA A 379 5.69 15.75 12.31
N PRO A 380 5.93 16.77 11.47
CA PRO A 380 6.35 18.06 11.93
C PRO A 380 5.18 18.83 12.59
N PRO A 381 5.46 19.83 13.39
CA PRO A 381 4.43 20.77 13.88
C PRO A 381 3.71 21.45 12.71
N LYS A 382 2.50 21.97 12.95
CA LYS A 382 1.67 22.58 11.89
C LYS A 382 2.38 23.74 11.15
N ASP A 383 3.20 24.50 11.86
CA ASP A 383 3.93 25.68 11.33
C ASP A 383 5.44 25.41 11.21
N TRP A 384 5.81 24.19 10.80
CA TRP A 384 7.21 23.82 10.64
C TRP A 384 7.91 24.63 9.55
N GLU A 385 9.21 24.83 9.73
CA GLU A 385 10.12 25.41 8.74
C GLU A 385 11.41 24.59 8.65
N GLY A 386 12.15 24.74 7.56
CA GLY A 386 13.41 24.04 7.32
C GLY A 386 13.26 22.80 6.45
N VAL A 387 14.03 21.76 6.73
CA VAL A 387 14.11 20.53 5.94
C VAL A 387 13.45 19.37 6.69
N LEU A 388 12.39 18.83 6.13
CA LEU A 388 11.81 17.56 6.56
C LEU A 388 12.29 16.45 5.61
N MET A 389 12.94 15.44 6.16
CA MET A 389 13.42 14.28 5.40
C MET A 389 12.64 13.03 5.79
N PHE A 390 12.29 12.22 4.80
CA PHE A 390 11.69 10.90 5.00
C PHE A 390 12.07 9.94 3.88
N ARG A 391 11.97 8.64 4.18
CA ARG A 391 12.20 7.59 3.19
C ARG A 391 10.98 7.42 2.28
N ALA A 392 11.23 7.20 1.01
CA ALA A 392 10.20 6.73 0.09
C ALA A 392 9.56 5.46 0.67
N ARG A 393 8.23 5.34 0.57
CA ARG A 393 7.40 4.24 1.13
C ARG A 393 7.33 4.18 2.66
N SER A 394 7.90 5.15 3.39
CA SER A 394 7.71 5.22 4.85
C SER A 394 6.27 5.66 5.20
N ARG A 395 5.91 5.56 6.48
CA ARG A 395 4.58 6.00 6.95
C ARG A 395 4.30 7.47 6.67
N LEU A 396 5.34 8.33 6.66
CA LEU A 396 5.19 9.74 6.29
C LEU A 396 4.94 9.95 4.80
N SER A 397 5.33 9.00 3.96
CA SER A 397 4.97 9.01 2.54
C SER A 397 3.48 8.75 2.32
N GLU A 398 2.69 8.48 3.37
CA GLU A 398 1.27 8.17 3.31
C GLU A 398 0.46 9.02 4.30
N GLY A 399 -0.61 9.66 3.81
CA GLY A 399 -1.66 10.24 4.65
C GLY A 399 -1.40 11.62 5.27
N LEU A 400 -0.19 12.15 5.31
CA LEU A 400 0.12 13.46 5.86
C LEU A 400 0.11 14.56 4.80
N ASP A 401 -0.38 15.73 5.18
CA ASP A 401 -0.32 16.97 4.40
C ASP A 401 0.82 17.85 4.93
N LEU A 402 1.89 17.92 4.16
CA LEU A 402 3.14 18.54 4.61
C LEU A 402 3.35 19.97 4.06
N LYS A 403 2.58 20.40 3.07
CA LYS A 403 2.55 21.76 2.48
C LYS A 403 3.94 22.38 2.30
N ALA A 404 4.82 21.73 1.54
CA ALA A 404 6.14 22.27 1.25
C ALA A 404 6.17 23.01 -0.09
N GLU A 405 7.10 23.97 -0.20
CA GLU A 405 7.31 24.78 -1.40
C GLU A 405 8.31 24.15 -2.35
N LEU A 406 9.22 23.30 -1.81
CA LEU A 406 10.23 22.55 -2.53
C LEU A 406 10.18 21.08 -2.15
N VAL A 407 10.30 20.21 -3.13
CA VAL A 407 10.53 18.77 -2.93
C VAL A 407 11.80 18.34 -3.65
N ILE A 408 12.72 17.73 -2.91
CA ILE A 408 13.93 17.13 -3.47
C ILE A 408 13.82 15.62 -3.36
N VAL A 409 13.73 14.92 -4.49
CA VAL A 409 13.83 13.46 -4.53
C VAL A 409 15.31 13.10 -4.69
N ALA A 410 15.95 12.80 -3.57
CA ALA A 410 17.40 12.56 -3.49
C ALA A 410 17.74 11.11 -3.82
N GLY A 411 17.59 10.73 -5.06
CA GLY A 411 17.83 9.39 -5.60
C GLY A 411 16.57 8.66 -6.06
N CYS A 412 16.71 7.74 -7.00
CA CYS A 412 15.61 6.91 -7.49
C CYS A 412 15.18 5.88 -6.45
N PRO A 413 13.92 5.87 -5.97
CA PRO A 413 13.44 4.96 -4.93
C PRO A 413 13.06 3.58 -5.49
N TYR A 414 14.04 2.86 -6.04
CA TYR A 414 13.84 1.48 -6.48
C TYR A 414 13.54 0.54 -5.30
N LEU A 415 12.83 -0.53 -5.57
CA LEU A 415 12.79 -1.67 -4.66
C LEU A 415 14.15 -2.39 -4.65
N PRO A 416 14.47 -3.16 -3.59
CA PRO A 416 15.66 -4.01 -3.58
C PRO A 416 15.70 -4.96 -4.79
N PRO A 417 16.88 -5.23 -5.38
CA PRO A 417 16.97 -6.01 -6.62
C PRO A 417 16.34 -7.41 -6.55
N ASN A 418 16.53 -8.13 -5.44
CA ASN A 418 15.93 -9.46 -5.24
C ASN A 418 14.39 -9.39 -5.15
N VAL A 419 13.83 -8.31 -4.57
CA VAL A 419 12.39 -8.08 -4.51
C VAL A 419 11.83 -7.81 -5.90
N SER A 420 12.49 -6.94 -6.68
CA SER A 420 12.11 -6.65 -8.06
C SER A 420 12.17 -7.91 -8.93
N GLU A 421 13.19 -8.74 -8.76
CA GLU A 421 13.32 -10.01 -9.49
C GLU A 421 12.19 -10.97 -9.15
N GLN A 422 11.83 -11.12 -7.88
CA GLN A 422 10.69 -11.95 -7.46
C GLN A 422 9.39 -11.43 -8.05
N LEU A 423 9.13 -10.13 -7.98
CA LEU A 423 7.94 -9.53 -8.57
C LEU A 423 7.87 -9.75 -10.08
N ALA A 424 9.01 -9.61 -10.78
CA ALA A 424 9.06 -9.87 -12.23
C ALA A 424 8.74 -11.34 -12.54
N ARG A 425 9.24 -12.29 -11.74
CA ARG A 425 8.88 -13.72 -11.87
C ARG A 425 7.39 -13.95 -11.62
N TYR A 426 6.83 -13.33 -10.57
CA TYR A 426 5.41 -13.40 -10.26
C TYR A 426 4.55 -12.86 -11.40
N TYR A 427 4.84 -11.66 -11.91
CA TYR A 427 4.08 -11.07 -13.01
C TYR A 427 4.19 -11.89 -14.30
N ARG A 428 5.37 -12.47 -14.59
CA ARG A 428 5.56 -13.40 -15.72
C ARG A 428 4.69 -14.65 -15.55
N SER A 429 4.62 -15.23 -14.35
CA SER A 429 3.77 -16.41 -14.07
C SER A 429 2.27 -16.11 -14.20
N LYS A 430 1.86 -14.81 -14.14
CA LYS A 430 0.49 -14.37 -14.38
C LYS A 430 0.22 -14.00 -15.85
N GLY A 431 1.22 -14.14 -16.73
CA GLY A 431 1.09 -13.78 -18.15
C GLY A 431 0.94 -12.28 -18.41
N LEU A 432 1.39 -11.42 -17.46
CA LEU A 432 1.28 -9.98 -17.61
C LEU A 432 2.34 -9.44 -18.60
N PRO A 433 2.00 -8.41 -19.39
CA PRO A 433 2.97 -7.76 -20.28
C PRO A 433 4.03 -7.02 -19.44
N ASP A 434 5.23 -6.90 -19.99
CA ASP A 434 6.35 -6.15 -19.42
C ASP A 434 6.61 -6.39 -17.92
N PRO A 435 6.86 -7.64 -17.49
CA PRO A 435 7.06 -7.96 -16.08
C PRO A 435 8.18 -7.17 -15.41
N ALA A 436 9.23 -6.79 -16.16
CA ALA A 436 10.33 -5.97 -15.67
C ALA A 436 9.87 -4.54 -15.40
N LYS A 437 9.15 -3.93 -16.32
CA LYS A 437 8.58 -2.58 -16.14
C LYS A 437 7.62 -2.54 -14.95
N LEU A 438 6.78 -3.55 -14.78
CA LEU A 438 5.87 -3.69 -13.65
C LEU A 438 6.61 -3.83 -12.30
N ALA A 439 7.74 -4.53 -12.28
CA ALA A 439 8.46 -4.85 -11.05
C ALA A 439 9.52 -3.82 -10.65
N ILE A 440 10.02 -3.05 -11.59
CA ILE A 440 11.15 -2.13 -11.39
C ILE A 440 10.70 -0.67 -11.55
N ASP A 441 10.17 -0.33 -12.74
CA ASP A 441 9.92 1.05 -13.11
C ASP A 441 8.66 1.60 -12.45
N ALA A 442 7.57 0.86 -12.51
CA ALA A 442 6.29 1.32 -11.97
C ALA A 442 6.33 1.60 -10.45
N PRO A 443 6.88 0.71 -9.58
CA PRO A 443 7.03 1.02 -8.16
C PRO A 443 7.93 2.23 -7.89
N MET A 444 9.02 2.39 -8.64
CA MET A 444 9.95 3.52 -8.49
C MET A 444 9.26 4.85 -8.86
N LEU A 445 8.58 4.90 -9.99
CA LEU A 445 7.86 6.10 -10.43
C LEU A 445 6.70 6.45 -9.50
N VAL A 446 5.92 5.46 -9.05
CA VAL A 446 4.85 5.65 -8.06
C VAL A 446 5.42 6.24 -6.77
N ALA A 447 6.48 5.67 -6.21
CA ALA A 447 7.09 6.18 -4.98
C ALA A 447 7.63 7.61 -5.14
N THR A 448 8.20 7.93 -6.31
CA THR A 448 8.66 9.30 -6.65
C THR A 448 7.49 10.29 -6.64
N VAL A 449 6.43 10.00 -7.40
CA VAL A 449 5.28 10.89 -7.54
C VAL A 449 4.50 11.01 -6.23
N GLN A 450 4.36 9.92 -5.46
CA GLN A 450 3.74 9.94 -4.14
C GLN A 450 4.52 10.81 -3.15
N GLY A 451 5.85 10.72 -3.14
CA GLY A 451 6.70 11.58 -2.32
C GLY A 451 6.48 13.07 -2.60
N VAL A 452 6.38 13.44 -3.88
CA VAL A 452 6.08 14.82 -4.29
C VAL A 452 4.65 15.21 -3.91
N GLY A 453 3.69 14.33 -4.07
CA GLY A 453 2.28 14.56 -3.77
C GLY A 453 2.00 14.92 -2.30
N ARG A 454 2.93 14.64 -1.37
CA ARG A 454 2.81 15.05 0.05
C ARG A 454 2.96 16.55 0.27
N ALA A 455 3.71 17.22 -0.59
CA ALA A 455 3.87 18.66 -0.54
C ALA A 455 2.69 19.40 -1.20
N TRP A 456 1.95 18.74 -2.07
CA TRP A 456 1.02 19.38 -2.97
C TRP A 456 -0.45 19.06 -2.66
N ARG A 457 -1.13 19.99 -2.02
CA ARG A 457 -2.57 19.89 -1.70
C ARG A 457 -3.41 20.97 -2.37
N ASP A 458 -2.82 22.11 -2.65
CA ASP A 458 -3.46 23.17 -3.41
C ASP A 458 -3.14 23.01 -4.90
N PRO A 459 -4.10 22.64 -5.74
CA PRO A 459 -3.87 22.50 -7.17
C PRO A 459 -3.33 23.76 -7.86
N SER A 460 -3.58 24.93 -7.27
CA SER A 460 -3.14 26.23 -7.82
C SER A 460 -1.71 26.62 -7.42
N ALA A 461 -1.14 25.96 -6.41
CA ALA A 461 0.19 26.24 -5.86
C ALA A 461 1.07 24.99 -5.78
N PRO A 462 1.49 24.43 -6.94
CA PRO A 462 2.37 23.26 -6.95
C PRO A 462 3.77 23.60 -6.41
N PRO A 463 4.43 22.66 -5.73
CA PRO A 463 5.81 22.84 -5.28
C PRO A 463 6.78 22.84 -6.47
N THR A 464 7.95 23.45 -6.28
CA THR A 464 9.10 23.17 -7.15
C THR A 464 9.63 21.77 -6.84
N VAL A 465 10.02 21.01 -7.86
CA VAL A 465 10.53 19.64 -7.71
C VAL A 465 11.96 19.54 -8.23
N VAL A 466 12.83 18.88 -7.48
CA VAL A 466 14.20 18.54 -7.91
C VAL A 466 14.32 17.02 -7.90
N LEU A 467 14.52 16.44 -9.07
CA LEU A 467 14.76 15.00 -9.25
C LEU A 467 16.27 14.80 -9.35
N ALA A 468 16.89 14.49 -8.22
CA ALA A 468 18.34 14.46 -8.07
C ALA A 468 18.89 13.03 -8.18
N ASP A 469 18.96 12.53 -9.40
CA ASP A 469 19.67 11.28 -9.76
C ASP A 469 19.69 11.15 -11.29
N TRP A 470 20.86 10.84 -11.87
CA TRP A 470 20.96 10.68 -13.33
C TRP A 470 20.03 9.60 -13.91
N ARG A 471 19.64 8.63 -13.11
CA ARG A 471 18.74 7.54 -13.53
C ARG A 471 17.34 8.02 -13.91
N PHE A 472 16.89 9.18 -13.42
CA PHE A 472 15.62 9.79 -13.82
C PHE A 472 15.59 10.18 -15.30
N GLU A 473 16.75 10.39 -15.94
CA GLU A 473 16.86 10.67 -17.37
C GLU A 473 16.20 9.60 -18.24
N ARG A 474 16.22 8.33 -17.77
CA ARG A 474 15.62 7.19 -18.46
C ARG A 474 14.08 7.25 -18.48
N TYR A 475 13.49 8.05 -17.61
CA TYR A 475 12.06 8.12 -17.38
C TYR A 475 11.47 9.49 -17.73
N LYS A 476 12.17 10.28 -18.54
CA LYS A 476 11.71 11.62 -18.94
C LYS A 476 10.30 11.61 -19.51
N GLU A 477 10.00 10.66 -20.38
CA GLU A 477 8.69 10.59 -21.03
C GLU A 477 7.57 10.23 -20.04
N GLU A 478 7.83 9.28 -19.15
CA GLU A 478 6.87 8.92 -18.10
C GLU A 478 6.69 10.06 -17.09
N LEU A 479 7.76 10.75 -16.74
CA LEU A 479 7.75 11.87 -15.79
C LEU A 479 7.02 13.10 -16.32
N LYS A 480 7.02 13.35 -17.63
CA LYS A 480 6.21 14.41 -18.28
C LYS A 480 4.71 14.25 -18.06
N ALA A 481 4.24 13.04 -17.73
CA ALA A 481 2.84 12.85 -17.36
C ALA A 481 2.48 13.55 -16.05
N TYR A 482 3.44 13.73 -15.14
CA TYR A 482 3.25 14.24 -13.78
C TYR A 482 3.86 15.64 -13.56
N PHE A 483 4.93 15.97 -14.28
CA PHE A 483 5.74 17.17 -14.08
C PHE A 483 5.91 17.96 -15.38
N ASP A 484 6.09 19.27 -15.22
CA ASP A 484 6.60 20.15 -16.27
C ASP A 484 8.14 20.15 -16.13
N LEU A 485 8.80 19.35 -16.99
CA LEU A 485 10.26 19.15 -16.92
C LEU A 485 10.98 20.32 -17.56
N GLU A 486 11.78 21.04 -16.77
CA GLU A 486 12.70 22.06 -17.27
C GLU A 486 13.98 21.38 -17.79
N GLU A 487 14.33 21.62 -19.06
CA GLU A 487 15.62 21.20 -19.62
C GLU A 487 16.72 22.16 -19.15
N HIS A 488 17.71 21.61 -18.43
CA HIS A 488 18.91 22.35 -18.02
C HIS A 488 20.11 21.97 -18.86
#